data_567a5f2c28996eaa7cd10effd1520f07
#
_entry.id   567a5f2c28996eaa7cd10effd1520f07
#
_cell.length_a   1.000
_cell.length_b   1.000
_cell.length_c   1.000
_cell.angle_alpha   90.00
_cell.angle_beta   90.00
_cell.angle_gamma   90.00
#
_symmetry.space_group_name_H-M   'P 1'
#
loop_
_entity.id
_entity.type
_entity.pdbx_description
1 polymer ?
#
loop_
_entity_poly.entity_id
_entity_poly.type
_entity_poly.pdbx_seq_one_letter_code
_entity_poly.pdbx_strand_id
1 'polypeptide(L)'
;MPTPAKQGGADRRPSLLPPDILPLFGDGFVRSCDMYEEYVFRLTLDVFRKTGLEEACAAPVTTGEAIAKAGLDASSAVVPLDWILRELASRGVLQRTGDGASLRYQLPGDLPELDAASVRDAQERHDPSALPSYAIAQLAATHYPDVLRGRTTGDLVLFGPDRIGIWSDYFSNTNVLYAISNAIGAITCETVLPKEGGAILELGGGLGSGALALLSLLRSKGRAAAVSSYRFTEISVPFLRRVSKSLPAEFPETSLAFARLDMNQPFSAAGVTPHSYALIHGVNTLHVASDLAFTLSEIRGALAPGGSVVISECVRPFPGQPVYVEFVFNLLRAFREPVLVPEWRPNGGFLTPEQWTAALTANGFTNVRLVPDIAAIRDTNPSFVVAAIVASVA
;
A
#
# COMPACT_ATOMS: atom_id res chain seq x y z
N MET A 1 -5.41 -27.61 2.18
CA MET A 1 -4.13 -28.30 1.91
C MET A 1 -3.01 -27.33 2.25
N PRO A 2 -1.94 -27.73 2.95
CA PRO A 2 -0.83 -26.83 3.17
C PRO A 2 -0.26 -26.42 1.81
N THR A 3 0.08 -25.14 1.67
CA THR A 3 0.77 -24.61 0.50
C THR A 3 1.94 -25.54 0.17
N PRO A 4 2.12 -25.99 -1.09
CA PRO A 4 3.22 -26.86 -1.42
C PRO A 4 4.53 -26.17 -1.06
N ALA A 5 5.35 -26.81 -0.22
CA ALA A 5 6.69 -26.34 0.12
C ALA A 5 7.42 -26.08 -1.21
N LYS A 6 7.89 -24.85 -1.40
CA LYS A 6 8.70 -24.44 -2.55
C LYS A 6 9.89 -25.41 -2.62
N GLN A 7 9.87 -26.31 -3.58
CA GLN A 7 11.00 -27.21 -3.85
C GLN A 7 12.25 -26.37 -4.11
N GLY A 8 13.38 -26.78 -3.56
CA GLY A 8 14.65 -26.07 -3.57
C GLY A 8 15.19 -25.79 -4.98
N GLY A 9 14.66 -24.77 -5.61
CA GLY A 9 15.27 -24.09 -6.74
C GLY A 9 16.35 -23.13 -6.24
N ALA A 10 17.39 -22.90 -7.06
CA ALA A 10 18.43 -21.91 -6.76
C ALA A 10 17.76 -20.56 -6.42
N ASP A 11 18.27 -19.88 -5.40
CA ASP A 11 17.79 -18.55 -5.02
C ASP A 11 17.92 -17.59 -6.21
N ARG A 12 16.79 -17.15 -6.76
CA ARG A 12 16.71 -16.28 -7.94
C ARG A 12 16.69 -14.80 -7.57
N ARG A 13 16.59 -14.44 -6.28
CA ARG A 13 16.57 -13.03 -5.83
C ARG A 13 17.74 -12.22 -6.39
N PRO A 14 18.99 -12.70 -6.40
CA PRO A 14 20.11 -11.94 -6.95
C PRO A 14 19.98 -11.59 -8.43
N SER A 15 19.21 -12.34 -9.20
CA SER A 15 18.98 -12.07 -10.63
C SER A 15 17.76 -11.19 -10.91
N LEU A 16 16.90 -10.98 -9.89
CA LEU A 16 15.63 -10.25 -10.02
C LEU A 16 15.62 -8.90 -9.29
N LEU A 17 16.45 -8.77 -8.26
CA LEU A 17 16.50 -7.56 -7.42
C LEU A 17 17.75 -6.74 -7.68
N PRO A 18 17.64 -5.40 -7.75
CA PRO A 18 18.81 -4.52 -7.76
C PRO A 18 19.74 -4.78 -6.56
N PRO A 19 21.08 -4.66 -6.72
CA PRO A 19 22.05 -4.94 -5.65
C PRO A 19 21.79 -4.15 -4.36
N ASP A 20 21.35 -2.91 -4.44
CA ASP A 20 21.07 -2.04 -3.29
C ASP A 20 19.76 -2.42 -2.57
N ILE A 21 18.86 -3.12 -3.24
CA ILE A 21 17.57 -3.56 -2.71
C ILE A 21 17.62 -5.02 -2.23
N LEU A 22 18.42 -5.86 -2.86
CA LEU A 22 18.55 -7.28 -2.51
C LEU A 22 18.75 -7.55 -1.00
N PRO A 23 19.57 -6.79 -0.25
CA PRO A 23 19.78 -7.02 1.18
C PRO A 23 18.50 -6.84 2.03
N LEU A 24 17.51 -6.10 1.54
CA LEU A 24 16.25 -5.88 2.24
C LEU A 24 15.36 -7.15 2.26
N PHE A 25 15.59 -8.09 1.34
CA PHE A 25 14.78 -9.29 1.14
C PHE A 25 15.48 -10.56 1.65
N GLY A 26 16.07 -10.50 2.85
CA GLY A 26 16.60 -11.68 3.53
C GLY A 26 15.50 -12.71 3.87
N ASP A 27 15.91 -13.97 4.09
CA ASP A 27 14.97 -15.09 4.36
C ASP A 27 14.04 -14.82 5.55
N GLY A 28 14.54 -14.14 6.59
CA GLY A 28 13.74 -13.75 7.75
C GLY A 28 12.59 -12.80 7.39
N PHE A 29 12.87 -11.78 6.58
CA PHE A 29 11.87 -10.84 6.10
C PHE A 29 10.83 -11.51 5.19
N VAL A 30 11.29 -12.33 4.22
CA VAL A 30 10.39 -13.08 3.32
C VAL A 30 9.46 -13.97 4.11
N ARG A 31 9.98 -14.67 5.14
CA ARG A 31 9.16 -15.49 6.05
C ARG A 31 8.13 -14.66 6.82
N SER A 32 8.47 -13.45 7.27
CA SER A 32 7.51 -12.55 7.91
C SER A 32 6.39 -12.13 6.94
N CYS A 33 6.70 -11.88 5.67
CA CYS A 33 5.70 -11.60 4.65
C CYS A 33 4.76 -12.80 4.42
N ASP A 34 5.31 -14.01 4.26
CA ASP A 34 4.52 -15.24 4.08
C ASP A 34 3.58 -15.48 5.29
N MET A 35 4.08 -15.28 6.52
CA MET A 35 3.27 -15.42 7.73
C MET A 35 2.19 -14.33 7.84
N TYR A 36 2.47 -13.10 7.45
CA TYR A 36 1.47 -12.04 7.49
C TYR A 36 0.36 -12.27 6.45
N GLU A 37 0.71 -12.73 5.24
CA GLU A 37 -0.26 -13.11 4.22
C GLU A 37 -1.16 -14.26 4.71
N GLU A 38 -0.57 -15.29 5.32
CA GLU A 38 -1.32 -16.39 5.94
C GLU A 38 -2.22 -15.92 7.09
N TYR A 39 -1.75 -14.99 7.92
CA TYR A 39 -2.54 -14.40 9.00
C TYR A 39 -3.77 -13.68 8.47
N VAL A 40 -3.60 -12.83 7.46
CA VAL A 40 -4.71 -12.12 6.81
C VAL A 40 -5.71 -13.08 6.18
N PHE A 41 -5.23 -14.15 5.53
CA PHE A 41 -6.11 -15.19 5.00
C PHE A 41 -6.98 -15.83 6.10
N ARG A 42 -6.41 -16.17 7.25
CA ARG A 42 -7.18 -16.76 8.37
C ARG A 42 -8.18 -15.76 8.98
N LEU A 43 -7.80 -14.50 9.08
CA LEU A 43 -8.74 -13.44 9.47
C LEU A 43 -9.88 -13.29 8.46
N THR A 44 -9.60 -13.48 7.16
CA THR A 44 -10.62 -13.44 6.11
C THR A 44 -11.63 -14.58 6.25
N LEU A 45 -11.19 -15.78 6.61
CA LEU A 45 -12.08 -16.92 6.94
C LEU A 45 -12.99 -16.58 8.12
N ASP A 46 -12.43 -15.98 9.18
CA ASP A 46 -13.19 -15.56 10.36
C ASP A 46 -14.27 -14.50 10.01
N VAL A 47 -13.90 -13.51 9.19
CA VAL A 47 -14.85 -12.50 8.71
C VAL A 47 -15.93 -13.13 7.86
N PHE A 48 -15.58 -14.04 6.96
CA PHE A 48 -16.53 -14.77 6.09
C PHE A 48 -17.58 -15.52 6.92
N ARG A 49 -17.14 -16.25 7.96
CA ARG A 49 -18.03 -16.97 8.89
C ARG A 49 -18.93 -16.01 9.68
N LYS A 50 -18.33 -14.97 10.33
CA LYS A 50 -19.05 -14.03 11.20
C LYS A 50 -20.09 -13.15 10.47
N THR A 51 -19.96 -13.04 9.17
CA THR A 51 -20.87 -12.23 8.33
C THR A 51 -22.03 -13.02 7.70
N GLY A 52 -22.08 -14.34 7.89
CA GLY A 52 -23.12 -15.21 7.32
C GLY A 52 -22.87 -15.56 5.84
N LEU A 53 -21.69 -15.28 5.34
CA LEU A 53 -21.32 -15.57 3.95
C LEU A 53 -21.14 -17.06 3.68
N GLU A 54 -20.87 -17.87 4.69
CA GLU A 54 -20.80 -19.31 4.61
C GLU A 54 -22.13 -19.90 4.08
N GLU A 55 -23.25 -19.53 4.68
CA GLU A 55 -24.57 -19.92 4.23
C GLU A 55 -24.95 -19.27 2.89
N ALA A 56 -24.61 -18.00 2.70
CA ALA A 56 -24.93 -17.28 1.47
C ALA A 56 -24.27 -17.90 0.24
N CYS A 57 -23.05 -18.44 0.38
CA CYS A 57 -22.25 -19.05 -0.66
C CYS A 57 -22.40 -20.58 -0.75
N ALA A 58 -23.30 -21.22 -0.02
CA ALA A 58 -23.56 -22.66 -0.12
C ALA A 58 -24.01 -23.09 -1.55
N ALA A 59 -24.61 -22.19 -2.30
CA ALA A 59 -24.92 -22.32 -3.72
C ALA A 59 -24.18 -21.24 -4.53
N PRO A 60 -24.00 -21.43 -5.86
CA PRO A 60 -23.35 -20.42 -6.70
C PRO A 60 -24.05 -19.05 -6.64
N VAL A 61 -23.28 -18.01 -6.24
CA VAL A 61 -23.81 -16.64 -6.10
C VAL A 61 -22.85 -15.62 -6.72
N THR A 62 -23.39 -14.53 -7.23
CA THR A 62 -22.63 -13.31 -7.52
C THR A 62 -22.31 -12.56 -6.22
N THR A 63 -21.37 -11.60 -6.26
CA THR A 63 -21.09 -10.72 -5.10
C THR A 63 -22.35 -10.03 -4.59
N GLY A 64 -23.20 -9.49 -5.50
CA GLY A 64 -24.44 -8.82 -5.12
C GLY A 64 -25.49 -9.76 -4.48
N GLU A 65 -25.62 -10.98 -4.99
CA GLU A 65 -26.51 -12.00 -4.40
C GLU A 65 -26.02 -12.44 -3.02
N ALA A 66 -24.69 -12.55 -2.81
CA ALA A 66 -24.12 -12.88 -1.51
C ALA A 66 -24.37 -11.76 -0.48
N ILE A 67 -24.22 -10.49 -0.88
CA ILE A 67 -24.56 -9.32 -0.06
C ILE A 67 -26.02 -9.39 0.40
N ALA A 68 -26.94 -9.59 -0.53
CA ALA A 68 -28.37 -9.64 -0.24
C ALA A 68 -28.73 -10.80 0.69
N LYS A 69 -28.20 -12.01 0.42
CA LYS A 69 -28.46 -13.21 1.24
C LYS A 69 -27.91 -13.09 2.66
N ALA A 70 -26.71 -12.51 2.82
CA ALA A 70 -26.08 -12.32 4.12
C ALA A 70 -26.61 -11.07 4.89
N GLY A 71 -27.55 -10.30 4.31
CA GLY A 71 -28.11 -9.11 4.92
C GLY A 71 -27.09 -8.00 5.16
N LEU A 72 -26.14 -7.84 4.23
CA LEU A 72 -25.10 -6.83 4.29
C LEU A 72 -25.56 -5.53 3.59
N ASP A 73 -24.94 -4.41 3.96
CA ASP A 73 -25.19 -3.12 3.31
C ASP A 73 -24.38 -2.99 2.01
N ALA A 74 -25.06 -2.89 0.88
CA ALA A 74 -24.41 -2.86 -0.43
C ALA A 74 -23.42 -1.70 -0.58
N SER A 75 -23.70 -0.53 0.01
CA SER A 75 -22.82 0.64 -0.11
C SER A 75 -21.46 0.44 0.60
N SER A 76 -21.45 -0.32 1.68
CA SER A 76 -20.23 -0.62 2.47
C SER A 76 -19.56 -1.91 2.05
N ALA A 77 -20.32 -2.89 1.53
CA ALA A 77 -19.85 -4.28 1.40
C ALA A 77 -19.33 -4.64 0.00
N VAL A 78 -19.75 -3.96 -1.06
CA VAL A 78 -19.50 -4.41 -2.45
C VAL A 78 -18.01 -4.61 -2.75
N VAL A 79 -17.16 -3.64 -2.43
CA VAL A 79 -15.72 -3.72 -2.71
C VAL A 79 -15.00 -4.67 -1.74
N PRO A 80 -15.20 -4.57 -0.40
CA PRO A 80 -14.58 -5.50 0.53
C PRO A 80 -14.99 -6.95 0.29
N LEU A 81 -16.29 -7.21 -0.02
CA LEU A 81 -16.74 -8.57 -0.26
C LEU A 81 -16.22 -9.13 -1.58
N ASP A 82 -16.16 -8.35 -2.65
CA ASP A 82 -15.56 -8.79 -3.90
C ASP A 82 -14.09 -9.21 -3.68
N TRP A 83 -13.34 -8.45 -2.87
CA TRP A 83 -11.98 -8.81 -2.47
C TRP A 83 -11.96 -10.13 -1.67
N ILE A 84 -12.81 -10.28 -0.64
CA ILE A 84 -12.91 -11.50 0.19
C ILE A 84 -13.20 -12.72 -0.68
N LEU A 85 -14.17 -12.63 -1.58
CA LEU A 85 -14.55 -13.76 -2.44
C LEU A 85 -13.40 -14.14 -3.39
N ARG A 86 -12.69 -13.17 -3.95
CA ARG A 86 -11.53 -13.41 -4.81
C ARG A 86 -10.36 -14.01 -4.02
N GLU A 87 -10.09 -13.52 -2.82
CA GLU A 87 -9.03 -14.04 -1.96
C GLU A 87 -9.32 -15.51 -1.59
N LEU A 88 -10.52 -15.83 -1.13
CA LEU A 88 -10.90 -17.20 -0.78
C LEU A 88 -10.92 -18.14 -2.00
N ALA A 89 -11.26 -17.61 -3.17
CA ALA A 89 -11.19 -18.39 -4.41
C ALA A 89 -9.73 -18.64 -4.86
N SER A 90 -8.85 -17.67 -4.74
CA SER A 90 -7.42 -17.82 -5.05
C SER A 90 -6.73 -18.84 -4.15
N ARG A 91 -7.21 -18.99 -2.91
CA ARG A 91 -6.76 -20.01 -1.94
C ARG A 91 -7.48 -21.35 -2.07
N GLY A 92 -8.38 -21.50 -3.05
CA GLY A 92 -9.11 -22.76 -3.30
C GLY A 92 -10.18 -23.09 -2.25
N VAL A 93 -10.57 -22.14 -1.40
CA VAL A 93 -11.69 -22.28 -0.45
C VAL A 93 -13.02 -22.16 -1.17
N LEU A 94 -13.14 -21.19 -2.08
CA LEU A 94 -14.32 -21.03 -2.93
C LEU A 94 -14.03 -21.52 -4.36
N GLN A 95 -15.03 -22.13 -4.97
CA GLN A 95 -15.06 -22.35 -6.41
C GLN A 95 -15.52 -21.07 -7.12
N ARG A 96 -14.82 -20.74 -8.20
CA ARG A 96 -15.13 -19.59 -9.06
C ARG A 96 -15.54 -20.10 -10.44
N THR A 97 -16.69 -19.65 -10.96
CA THR A 97 -17.22 -20.01 -12.26
C THR A 97 -17.71 -18.79 -13.02
N GLY A 98 -17.64 -18.81 -14.35
CA GLY A 98 -18.01 -17.68 -15.20
C GLY A 98 -17.01 -16.54 -15.18
N ASP A 99 -17.37 -15.46 -15.84
CA ASP A 99 -16.58 -14.22 -15.96
C ASP A 99 -17.48 -13.01 -16.04
N GLY A 100 -16.90 -11.81 -15.84
CA GLY A 100 -17.64 -10.54 -15.90
C GLY A 100 -18.91 -10.57 -15.06
N ALA A 101 -20.05 -10.26 -15.67
CA ALA A 101 -21.36 -10.24 -15.02
C ALA A 101 -21.89 -11.63 -14.64
N SER A 102 -21.35 -12.71 -15.25
CA SER A 102 -21.72 -14.09 -14.95
C SER A 102 -20.87 -14.72 -13.84
N LEU A 103 -19.90 -13.99 -13.30
CA LEU A 103 -18.99 -14.46 -12.26
C LEU A 103 -19.73 -14.88 -10.99
N ARG A 104 -19.55 -16.13 -10.55
CA ARG A 104 -20.17 -16.70 -9.36
C ARG A 104 -19.14 -17.39 -8.48
N TYR A 105 -19.40 -17.37 -7.20
CA TYR A 105 -18.62 -18.03 -6.17
C TYR A 105 -19.48 -19.05 -5.42
N GLN A 106 -18.89 -20.16 -5.03
CA GLN A 106 -19.54 -21.19 -4.24
C GLN A 106 -18.58 -21.80 -3.23
N LEU A 107 -19.04 -22.03 -2.01
CA LEU A 107 -18.36 -22.85 -1.02
C LEU A 107 -18.71 -24.34 -1.30
N PRO A 108 -17.77 -25.17 -1.76
CA PRO A 108 -18.08 -26.54 -2.19
C PRO A 108 -18.18 -27.54 -1.04
N GLY A 109 -17.82 -27.16 0.17
CA GLY A 109 -17.79 -28.00 1.36
C GLY A 109 -17.70 -27.17 2.62
N ASP A 110 -17.18 -27.72 3.70
CA ASP A 110 -17.02 -27.02 4.98
C ASP A 110 -15.94 -25.95 4.90
N LEU A 111 -16.17 -24.82 5.56
CA LEU A 111 -15.16 -23.77 5.68
C LEU A 111 -14.00 -24.26 6.57
N PRO A 112 -12.73 -24.09 6.14
CA PRO A 112 -11.58 -24.50 6.94
C PRO A 112 -11.57 -23.83 8.34
N GLU A 113 -11.31 -24.64 9.36
CA GLU A 113 -11.08 -24.14 10.72
C GLU A 113 -9.59 -23.92 10.93
N LEU A 114 -9.14 -22.66 10.76
CA LEU A 114 -7.76 -22.24 10.90
C LEU A 114 -7.67 -21.12 11.93
N ASP A 115 -6.81 -21.30 12.93
CA ASP A 115 -6.59 -20.32 13.97
C ASP A 115 -5.58 -19.25 13.54
N ALA A 116 -6.03 -17.99 13.47
CA ALA A 116 -5.16 -16.86 13.15
C ALA A 116 -4.16 -16.55 14.28
N ALA A 117 -4.54 -16.79 15.55
CA ALA A 117 -3.68 -16.48 16.69
C ALA A 117 -2.37 -17.31 16.64
N SER A 118 -2.44 -18.56 16.20
CA SER A 118 -1.24 -19.42 16.06
C SER A 118 -0.19 -18.85 15.10
N VAL A 119 -0.62 -18.18 14.03
CA VAL A 119 0.30 -17.51 13.08
C VAL A 119 0.91 -16.26 13.70
N ARG A 120 0.10 -15.46 14.40
CA ARG A 120 0.60 -14.29 15.14
C ARG A 120 1.63 -14.70 16.20
N ASP A 121 1.38 -15.74 16.97
CA ASP A 121 2.30 -16.25 18.00
C ASP A 121 3.59 -16.81 17.36
N ALA A 122 3.49 -17.40 16.19
CA ALA A 122 4.66 -17.83 15.40
C ALA A 122 5.49 -16.64 14.92
N GLN A 123 4.83 -15.56 14.46
CA GLN A 123 5.49 -14.31 14.08
C GLN A 123 6.17 -13.64 15.27
N GLU A 124 5.52 -13.58 16.42
CA GLU A 124 6.11 -12.99 17.63
C GLU A 124 7.41 -13.68 18.03
N ARG A 125 7.47 -15.01 17.92
CA ARG A 125 8.70 -15.79 18.16
C ARG A 125 9.75 -15.62 17.05
N HIS A 126 9.32 -15.38 15.81
CA HIS A 126 10.23 -15.24 14.67
C HIS A 126 10.83 -13.84 14.59
N ASP A 127 9.97 -12.83 14.56
CA ASP A 127 10.33 -11.41 14.48
C ASP A 127 9.18 -10.55 15.03
N PRO A 128 9.24 -10.10 16.28
CA PRO A 128 8.20 -9.29 16.91
C PRO A 128 8.05 -7.90 16.27
N SER A 129 9.03 -7.43 15.49
CA SER A 129 8.96 -6.12 14.84
C SER A 129 7.86 -6.03 13.78
N ALA A 130 7.36 -7.15 13.26
CA ALA A 130 6.23 -7.20 12.33
C ALA A 130 4.85 -7.05 13.00
N LEU A 131 4.75 -7.21 14.32
CA LEU A 131 3.46 -7.25 15.05
C LEU A 131 2.58 -6.01 14.90
N PRO A 132 3.08 -4.79 14.69
CA PRO A 132 2.21 -3.64 14.40
C PRO A 132 1.28 -3.86 13.19
N SER A 133 1.74 -4.57 12.15
CA SER A 133 0.91 -4.93 10.99
C SER A 133 -0.19 -5.91 11.37
N TYR A 134 0.09 -6.87 12.26
CA TYR A 134 -0.89 -7.81 12.80
C TYR A 134 -1.96 -7.11 13.65
N ALA A 135 -1.56 -6.12 14.45
CA ALA A 135 -2.47 -5.38 15.29
C ALA A 135 -3.53 -4.62 14.48
N ILE A 136 -3.13 -3.95 13.39
CA ILE A 136 -4.09 -3.21 12.55
C ILE A 136 -4.99 -4.15 11.74
N ALA A 137 -4.48 -5.30 11.28
CA ALA A 137 -5.30 -6.31 10.60
C ALA A 137 -6.31 -6.94 11.55
N GLN A 138 -5.93 -7.22 12.82
CA GLN A 138 -6.83 -7.72 13.85
C GLN A 138 -7.93 -6.70 14.17
N LEU A 139 -7.57 -5.42 14.27
CA LEU A 139 -8.54 -4.34 14.49
C LEU A 139 -9.57 -4.31 13.34
N ALA A 140 -9.11 -4.36 12.10
CA ALA A 140 -9.98 -4.42 10.93
C ALA A 140 -10.90 -5.66 11.01
N ALA A 141 -10.35 -6.86 11.21
CA ALA A 141 -11.12 -8.11 11.28
C ALA A 141 -12.22 -8.08 12.34
N THR A 142 -11.93 -7.50 13.50
CA THR A 142 -12.88 -7.39 14.61
C THR A 142 -14.11 -6.57 14.23
N HIS A 143 -13.93 -5.51 13.44
CA HIS A 143 -15.00 -4.58 13.08
C HIS A 143 -15.59 -4.80 11.68
N TYR A 144 -14.99 -5.67 10.86
CA TYR A 144 -15.48 -6.00 9.54
C TYR A 144 -16.98 -6.31 9.50
N PRO A 145 -17.52 -7.18 10.41
CA PRO A 145 -18.97 -7.50 10.38
C PRO A 145 -19.88 -6.28 10.57
N ASP A 146 -19.47 -5.32 11.39
CA ASP A 146 -20.26 -4.12 11.63
C ASP A 146 -20.13 -3.12 10.47
N VAL A 147 -18.96 -3.00 9.87
CA VAL A 147 -18.75 -2.16 8.68
C VAL A 147 -19.56 -2.71 7.50
N LEU A 148 -19.49 -4.02 7.23
CA LEU A 148 -20.23 -4.63 6.13
C LEU A 148 -21.74 -4.58 6.32
N ARG A 149 -22.23 -4.44 7.55
CA ARG A 149 -23.66 -4.23 7.87
C ARG A 149 -24.06 -2.75 7.92
N GLY A 150 -23.16 -1.82 7.62
CA GLY A 150 -23.44 -0.39 7.68
C GLY A 150 -23.65 0.17 9.10
N ARG A 151 -23.27 -0.56 10.17
CA ARG A 151 -23.43 -0.13 11.57
C ARG A 151 -22.38 0.89 11.99
N THR A 152 -21.23 0.87 11.36
CA THR A 152 -20.11 1.80 11.53
C THR A 152 -19.39 1.99 10.21
N THR A 153 -18.45 2.93 10.14
CA THR A 153 -17.60 3.14 8.96
C THR A 153 -16.17 2.70 9.25
N GLY A 154 -15.46 2.24 8.22
CA GLY A 154 -14.05 1.87 8.35
C GLY A 154 -13.18 3.05 8.77
N ASP A 155 -13.52 4.27 8.31
CA ASP A 155 -12.81 5.49 8.70
C ASP A 155 -12.89 5.73 10.23
N LEU A 156 -14.06 5.53 10.85
CA LEU A 156 -14.21 5.61 12.31
C LEU A 156 -13.45 4.50 13.03
N VAL A 157 -13.47 3.28 12.50
CA VAL A 157 -12.75 2.14 13.07
C VAL A 157 -11.25 2.37 13.07
N LEU A 158 -10.69 2.81 11.93
CA LEU A 158 -9.25 2.88 11.70
C LEU A 158 -8.65 4.23 12.13
N PHE A 159 -9.38 5.35 11.97
CA PHE A 159 -8.90 6.70 12.27
C PHE A 159 -9.65 7.40 13.41
N GLY A 160 -10.35 6.63 14.26
CA GLY A 160 -10.97 7.17 15.47
C GLY A 160 -9.95 7.85 16.41
N PRO A 161 -10.41 8.68 17.36
CA PRO A 161 -9.56 9.54 18.20
C PRO A 161 -8.42 8.78 18.94
N ASP A 162 -8.67 7.53 19.35
CA ASP A 162 -7.74 6.72 20.14
C ASP A 162 -6.82 5.84 19.26
N ARG A 163 -6.80 6.05 17.95
CA ARG A 163 -6.08 5.19 16.99
C ARG A 163 -4.69 5.70 16.59
N ILE A 164 -4.30 6.89 17.01
CA ILE A 164 -2.99 7.47 16.65
C ILE A 164 -1.83 6.54 17.05
N GLY A 165 -1.93 5.85 18.20
CA GLY A 165 -0.89 4.92 18.66
C GLY A 165 -0.68 3.76 17.71
N ILE A 166 -1.74 3.08 17.29
CA ILE A 166 -1.66 1.93 16.38
C ILE A 166 -1.08 2.32 15.01
N TRP A 167 -1.43 3.52 14.50
CA TRP A 167 -0.85 4.04 13.27
C TRP A 167 0.60 4.44 13.43
N SER A 168 0.97 5.00 14.61
CA SER A 168 2.37 5.32 14.91
C SER A 168 3.27 4.09 14.86
N ASP A 169 2.80 2.98 15.40
CA ASP A 169 3.54 1.72 15.38
C ASP A 169 3.54 1.10 13.99
N TYR A 170 2.40 1.12 13.30
CA TYR A 170 2.26 0.58 11.95
C TYR A 170 3.17 1.29 10.93
N PHE A 171 3.18 2.64 10.92
CA PHE A 171 3.99 3.44 9.98
C PHE A 171 5.46 3.55 10.38
N SER A 172 5.87 3.00 11.53
CA SER A 172 7.24 3.09 12.01
C SER A 172 8.23 2.33 11.12
N ASN A 173 9.45 2.88 10.99
CA ASN A 173 10.57 2.15 10.38
C ASN A 173 11.06 0.96 11.22
N THR A 174 10.54 0.78 12.43
CA THR A 174 10.73 -0.43 13.24
C THR A 174 9.75 -1.55 12.89
N ASN A 175 8.65 -1.27 12.20
CA ASN A 175 7.75 -2.27 11.64
C ASN A 175 8.31 -2.75 10.29
N VAL A 176 8.97 -3.90 10.27
CA VAL A 176 9.69 -4.40 9.08
C VAL A 176 8.79 -4.55 7.86
N LEU A 177 7.51 -4.89 8.03
CA LEU A 177 6.55 -5.07 6.92
C LEU A 177 6.15 -3.74 6.27
N TYR A 178 6.25 -2.62 7.00
CA TYR A 178 6.00 -1.29 6.44
C TYR A 178 7.30 -0.59 6.02
N ALA A 179 8.36 -0.76 6.79
CA ALA A 179 9.66 -0.13 6.57
C ALA A 179 10.27 -0.43 5.20
N ILE A 180 9.93 -1.59 4.61
CA ILE A 180 10.39 -1.99 3.28
C ILE A 180 10.01 -0.97 2.20
N SER A 181 8.79 -0.42 2.23
CA SER A 181 8.35 0.62 1.29
C SER A 181 9.15 1.91 1.47
N ASN A 182 9.41 2.31 2.72
CA ASN A 182 10.24 3.49 3.01
C ASN A 182 11.68 3.29 2.53
N ALA A 183 12.26 2.11 2.76
CA ALA A 183 13.64 1.80 2.35
C ALA A 183 13.81 1.78 0.82
N ILE A 184 12.90 1.11 0.10
CA ILE A 184 12.91 1.08 -1.37
C ILE A 184 12.70 2.50 -1.93
N GLY A 185 11.74 3.25 -1.37
CA GLY A 185 11.51 4.64 -1.74
C GLY A 185 12.75 5.51 -1.54
N ALA A 186 13.40 5.43 -0.38
CA ALA A 186 14.60 6.19 -0.06
C ALA A 186 15.78 5.86 -1.00
N ILE A 187 16.06 4.56 -1.22
CA ILE A 187 17.11 4.10 -2.15
C ILE A 187 16.83 4.64 -3.57
N THR A 188 15.59 4.55 -4.00
CA THR A 188 15.20 5.02 -5.33
C THR A 188 15.29 6.54 -5.45
N CYS A 189 14.83 7.29 -4.45
CA CYS A 189 14.97 8.74 -4.38
C CYS A 189 16.45 9.16 -4.45
N GLU A 190 17.32 8.48 -3.72
CA GLU A 190 18.76 8.77 -3.72
C GLU A 190 19.38 8.60 -5.08
N THR A 191 18.97 7.57 -5.87
CA THR A 191 19.50 7.32 -7.21
C THR A 191 19.06 8.35 -8.25
N VAL A 192 17.88 8.98 -8.08
CA VAL A 192 17.34 9.95 -9.06
C VAL A 192 17.53 11.40 -8.62
N LEU A 193 17.86 11.65 -7.35
CA LEU A 193 18.20 13.00 -6.89
C LEU A 193 19.48 13.48 -7.60
N PRO A 194 19.45 14.62 -8.33
CA PRO A 194 20.63 15.15 -9.02
C PRO A 194 21.86 15.22 -8.13
N LYS A 195 23.05 15.10 -8.72
CA LYS A 195 24.32 15.19 -7.95
C LYS A 195 24.48 16.54 -7.28
N GLU A 196 24.09 17.61 -7.97
CA GLU A 196 24.03 18.98 -7.48
C GLU A 196 22.94 19.19 -6.42
N GLY A 197 22.05 18.21 -6.29
CA GLY A 197 20.96 18.26 -5.33
C GLY A 197 19.75 19.07 -5.82
N GLY A 198 18.89 19.45 -4.87
CA GLY A 198 17.72 20.27 -5.15
C GLY A 198 16.69 20.27 -4.02
N ALA A 199 15.58 20.94 -4.27
CA ALA A 199 14.44 20.93 -3.36
C ALA A 199 13.64 19.62 -3.50
N ILE A 200 13.19 19.10 -2.37
CA ILE A 200 12.39 17.87 -2.27
C ILE A 200 11.01 18.21 -1.71
N LEU A 201 9.95 17.67 -2.31
CA LEU A 201 8.59 17.69 -1.79
C LEU A 201 8.15 16.26 -1.44
N GLU A 202 7.69 16.04 -0.22
CA GLU A 202 7.04 14.81 0.20
C GLU A 202 5.52 15.00 0.27
N LEU A 203 4.78 14.09 -0.37
CA LEU A 203 3.33 14.05 -0.37
C LEU A 203 2.83 12.97 0.60
N GLY A 204 1.89 13.35 1.48
CA GLY A 204 1.27 12.42 2.41
C GLY A 204 2.29 11.74 3.34
N GLY A 205 3.20 12.52 3.90
CA GLY A 205 4.33 12.02 4.70
C GLY A 205 3.95 11.28 5.99
N GLY A 206 2.66 11.29 6.37
CA GLY A 206 2.14 10.56 7.53
C GLY A 206 2.84 10.95 8.83
N LEU A 207 3.47 9.96 9.47
CA LEU A 207 4.25 10.15 10.70
C LEU A 207 5.76 10.35 10.46
N GLY A 208 6.16 10.64 9.21
CA GLY A 208 7.52 11.05 8.86
C GLY A 208 8.50 9.91 8.61
N SER A 209 8.05 8.67 8.54
CA SER A 209 8.95 7.52 8.35
C SER A 209 9.62 7.50 6.98
N GLY A 210 8.95 7.97 5.92
CA GLY A 210 9.53 8.15 4.60
C GLY A 210 10.65 9.21 4.61
N ALA A 211 10.36 10.39 5.17
CA ALA A 211 11.35 11.45 5.37
C ALA A 211 12.55 10.96 6.17
N LEU A 212 12.31 10.29 7.30
CA LEU A 212 13.37 9.73 8.15
C LEU A 212 14.26 8.75 7.38
N ALA A 213 13.66 7.84 6.60
CA ALA A 213 14.41 6.87 5.80
C ALA A 213 15.28 7.56 4.73
N LEU A 214 14.71 8.51 3.99
CA LEU A 214 15.43 9.23 2.93
C LEU A 214 16.55 10.10 3.49
N LEU A 215 16.26 10.95 4.48
CA LEU A 215 17.26 11.86 5.05
C LEU A 215 18.38 11.10 5.76
N SER A 216 18.08 10.01 6.48
CA SER A 216 19.09 9.14 7.10
C SER A 216 19.99 8.48 6.04
N LEU A 217 19.42 8.01 4.93
CA LEU A 217 20.19 7.43 3.83
C LEU A 217 21.11 8.48 3.18
N LEU A 218 20.60 9.67 2.87
CA LEU A 218 21.40 10.74 2.29
C LEU A 218 22.52 11.19 3.23
N ARG A 219 22.26 11.27 4.55
CA ARG A 219 23.27 11.56 5.56
C ARG A 219 24.36 10.46 5.59
N SER A 220 23.98 9.19 5.60
CA SER A 220 24.92 8.05 5.63
C SER A 220 25.82 7.98 4.39
N LYS A 221 25.31 8.44 3.24
CA LYS A 221 26.05 8.54 1.97
C LYS A 221 26.82 9.85 1.81
N GLY A 222 26.85 10.73 2.81
CA GLY A 222 27.51 12.04 2.74
C GLY A 222 26.81 13.02 1.79
N ARG A 223 25.53 12.81 1.48
CA ARG A 223 24.74 13.62 0.53
C ARG A 223 23.71 14.52 1.22
N ALA A 224 23.79 14.74 2.54
CA ALA A 224 22.85 15.61 3.24
C ALA A 224 22.80 17.04 2.63
N ALA A 225 23.93 17.58 2.20
CA ALA A 225 24.04 18.88 1.55
C ALA A 225 23.36 18.94 0.16
N ALA A 226 23.04 17.81 -0.46
CA ALA A 226 22.28 17.77 -1.73
C ALA A 226 20.81 18.14 -1.54
N VAL A 227 20.30 18.21 -0.31
CA VAL A 227 18.95 18.64 0.00
C VAL A 227 18.96 20.16 0.24
N SER A 228 18.67 20.95 -0.79
CA SER A 228 18.62 22.41 -0.66
C SER A 228 17.46 22.87 0.24
N SER A 229 16.33 22.17 0.18
CA SER A 229 15.20 22.28 1.09
C SER A 229 14.35 21.01 1.03
N TYR A 230 13.69 20.65 2.12
CA TYR A 230 12.75 19.54 2.20
C TYR A 230 11.40 20.03 2.70
N ARG A 231 10.39 19.93 1.86
CA ARG A 231 9.02 20.30 2.20
C ARG A 231 8.22 19.05 2.52
N PHE A 232 7.96 18.84 3.78
CA PHE A 232 7.09 17.77 4.28
C PHE A 232 5.63 18.20 4.21
N THR A 233 4.77 17.38 3.60
CA THR A 233 3.33 17.69 3.53
C THR A 233 2.48 16.53 3.99
N GLU A 234 1.38 16.86 4.71
CA GLU A 234 0.45 15.90 5.27
C GLU A 234 -0.93 16.56 5.46
N ILE A 235 -2.01 15.82 5.19
CA ILE A 235 -3.38 16.31 5.37
C ILE A 235 -3.82 16.28 6.85
N SER A 236 -3.35 15.28 7.61
CA SER A 236 -3.66 15.08 9.03
C SER A 236 -2.90 16.09 9.90
N VAL A 237 -3.61 17.06 10.46
CA VAL A 237 -3.01 18.07 11.35
C VAL A 237 -2.31 17.47 12.57
N PRO A 238 -2.85 16.43 13.24
CA PRO A 238 -2.14 15.76 14.34
C PRO A 238 -0.80 15.15 13.94
N PHE A 239 -0.73 14.50 12.77
CA PHE A 239 0.51 13.92 12.24
C PHE A 239 1.52 15.02 11.90
N LEU A 240 1.07 16.03 11.14
CA LEU A 240 1.89 17.19 10.78
C LEU A 240 2.52 17.87 12.00
N ARG A 241 1.73 18.12 13.07
CA ARG A 241 2.21 18.70 14.33
C ARG A 241 3.27 17.86 15.03
N ARG A 242 3.13 16.54 14.99
CA ARG A 242 4.12 15.61 15.59
C ARG A 242 5.43 15.67 14.82
N VAL A 243 5.37 15.51 13.50
CA VAL A 243 6.54 15.47 12.63
C VAL A 243 7.27 16.83 12.58
N SER A 244 6.54 17.95 12.60
CA SER A 244 7.17 19.29 12.63
C SER A 244 8.00 19.57 13.89
N LYS A 245 7.88 18.74 14.93
CA LYS A 245 8.73 18.80 16.14
C LYS A 245 9.86 17.79 16.10
N SER A 246 9.58 16.55 15.67
CA SER A 246 10.56 15.45 15.71
C SER A 246 11.60 15.52 14.60
N LEU A 247 11.18 15.81 13.37
CA LEU A 247 12.08 15.77 12.21
C LEU A 247 13.18 16.85 12.26
N PRO A 248 12.92 18.13 12.66
CA PRO A 248 13.99 19.14 12.82
C PRO A 248 14.98 18.80 13.94
N ALA A 249 14.53 18.10 14.98
CA ALA A 249 15.43 17.66 16.05
C ALA A 249 16.39 16.57 15.58
N GLU A 250 15.95 15.71 14.66
CA GLU A 250 16.76 14.63 14.08
C GLU A 250 17.69 15.14 12.96
N PHE A 251 17.25 16.14 12.17
CA PHE A 251 17.97 16.67 11.01
C PHE A 251 18.14 18.20 11.10
N PRO A 252 18.88 18.71 12.11
CA PRO A 252 19.04 20.16 12.30
C PRO A 252 19.81 20.85 11.16
N GLU A 253 20.56 20.08 10.37
CA GLU A 253 21.30 20.57 9.20
C GLU A 253 20.43 20.75 7.95
N THR A 254 19.21 20.17 7.94
CA THR A 254 18.33 20.19 6.76
C THR A 254 17.34 21.36 6.85
N SER A 255 17.22 22.13 5.78
CA SER A 255 16.19 23.17 5.66
C SER A 255 14.81 22.52 5.51
N LEU A 256 14.06 22.39 6.61
CA LEU A 256 12.76 21.74 6.67
C LEU A 256 11.61 22.75 6.66
N ALA A 257 10.61 22.50 5.82
CA ALA A 257 9.35 23.25 5.80
C ALA A 257 8.17 22.27 5.92
N PHE A 258 7.12 22.68 6.61
CA PHE A 258 5.95 21.84 6.90
C PHE A 258 4.68 22.53 6.42
N ALA A 259 3.83 21.82 5.69
CA ALA A 259 2.56 22.37 5.23
C ALA A 259 1.45 21.30 5.24
N ARG A 260 0.22 21.74 5.53
CA ARG A 260 -0.94 20.91 5.26
C ARG A 260 -1.20 20.93 3.75
N LEU A 261 -1.24 19.76 3.13
CA LEU A 261 -1.55 19.59 1.70
C LEU A 261 -2.56 18.46 1.55
N ASP A 262 -3.65 18.75 0.84
CA ASP A 262 -4.59 17.76 0.32
C ASP A 262 -4.24 17.55 -1.17
N MET A 263 -3.82 16.33 -1.53
CA MET A 263 -3.43 16.02 -2.90
C MET A 263 -4.59 16.07 -3.92
N ASN A 264 -5.83 16.18 -3.42
CA ASN A 264 -7.04 16.33 -4.21
C ASN A 264 -7.42 17.81 -4.43
N GLN A 265 -6.56 18.75 -4.01
CA GLN A 265 -6.73 20.18 -4.19
C GLN A 265 -5.50 20.77 -4.90
N PRO A 266 -5.62 21.94 -5.55
CA PRO A 266 -4.47 22.59 -6.17
C PRO A 266 -3.31 22.77 -5.18
N PHE A 267 -2.11 22.32 -5.57
CA PHE A 267 -0.92 22.38 -4.71
C PHE A 267 -0.51 23.83 -4.39
N SER A 268 -0.88 24.78 -5.23
CA SER A 268 -0.73 26.22 -4.97
C SER A 268 -1.46 26.67 -3.71
N ALA A 269 -2.57 26.03 -3.33
CA ALA A 269 -3.30 26.33 -2.11
C ALA A 269 -2.49 26.01 -0.83
N ALA A 270 -1.54 25.06 -0.95
CA ALA A 270 -0.57 24.74 0.11
C ALA A 270 0.76 25.51 -0.05
N GLY A 271 0.84 26.47 -0.97
CA GLY A 271 2.04 27.27 -1.22
C GLY A 271 3.15 26.48 -1.92
N VAL A 272 2.83 25.45 -2.67
CA VAL A 272 3.79 24.76 -3.54
C VAL A 272 4.07 25.64 -4.75
N THR A 273 5.37 25.92 -4.98
CA THR A 273 5.81 26.75 -6.11
C THR A 273 5.95 25.89 -7.35
N PRO A 274 5.40 26.29 -8.50
CA PRO A 274 5.57 25.57 -9.75
C PRO A 274 7.04 25.45 -10.14
N HIS A 275 7.40 24.35 -10.82
CA HIS A 275 8.71 24.11 -11.43
C HIS A 275 9.91 24.30 -10.48
N SER A 276 9.77 23.96 -9.20
CA SER A 276 10.80 24.25 -8.19
C SER A 276 11.37 23.00 -7.48
N TYR A 277 10.79 21.85 -7.67
CA TYR A 277 11.26 20.63 -6.99
C TYR A 277 12.04 19.72 -7.95
N ALA A 278 13.26 19.36 -7.55
CA ALA A 278 14.06 18.38 -8.26
C ALA A 278 13.54 16.95 -8.05
N LEU A 279 12.91 16.73 -6.89
CA LEU A 279 12.33 15.44 -6.51
C LEU A 279 11.00 15.66 -5.79
N ILE A 280 9.98 14.92 -6.22
CA ILE A 280 8.74 14.75 -5.45
C ILE A 280 8.61 13.28 -5.11
N HIS A 281 8.30 12.97 -3.87
CA HIS A 281 8.08 11.57 -3.49
C HIS A 281 6.90 11.40 -2.54
N GLY A 282 6.40 10.18 -2.49
CA GLY A 282 5.38 9.74 -1.54
C GLY A 282 5.49 8.24 -1.30
N VAL A 283 5.15 7.81 -0.09
CA VAL A 283 5.19 6.39 0.29
C VAL A 283 3.80 5.95 0.71
N ASN A 284 3.24 4.96 0.03
CA ASN A 284 1.91 4.40 0.27
C ASN A 284 0.82 5.50 0.41
N THR A 285 0.79 6.42 -0.54
CA THR A 285 -0.14 7.58 -0.46
C THR A 285 -0.90 7.86 -1.75
N LEU A 286 -0.32 7.69 -2.93
CA LEU A 286 -0.97 8.10 -4.18
C LEU A 286 -2.14 7.18 -4.59
N HIS A 287 -2.14 5.93 -4.13
CA HIS A 287 -3.25 5.01 -4.36
C HIS A 287 -4.60 5.50 -3.77
N VAL A 288 -4.57 6.40 -2.76
CA VAL A 288 -5.79 7.00 -2.18
C VAL A 288 -6.14 8.38 -2.78
N ALA A 289 -5.43 8.84 -3.82
CA ALA A 289 -5.83 10.04 -4.56
C ALA A 289 -7.22 9.84 -5.16
N SER A 290 -8.14 10.77 -4.88
CA SER A 290 -9.52 10.70 -5.39
C SER A 290 -9.53 10.77 -6.91
N ASP A 291 -8.80 11.73 -7.50
CA ASP A 291 -8.52 11.84 -8.92
C ASP A 291 -7.01 11.78 -9.14
N LEU A 292 -6.51 10.61 -9.53
CA LEU A 292 -5.07 10.42 -9.73
C LEU A 292 -4.55 11.22 -10.92
N ALA A 293 -5.34 11.47 -11.96
CA ALA A 293 -4.92 12.29 -13.09
C ALA A 293 -4.68 13.74 -12.64
N PHE A 294 -5.60 14.30 -11.86
CA PHE A 294 -5.43 15.62 -11.25
C PHE A 294 -4.16 15.68 -10.39
N THR A 295 -3.98 14.72 -9.47
CA THR A 295 -2.81 14.68 -8.59
C THR A 295 -1.50 14.59 -9.38
N LEU A 296 -1.44 13.74 -10.42
CA LEU A 296 -0.27 13.61 -11.29
C LEU A 296 0.00 14.91 -12.08
N SER A 297 -1.03 15.62 -12.50
CA SER A 297 -0.88 16.94 -13.16
C SER A 297 -0.28 17.98 -12.21
N GLU A 298 -0.72 18.04 -10.95
CA GLU A 298 -0.17 18.92 -9.91
C GLU A 298 1.30 18.58 -9.60
N ILE A 299 1.63 17.29 -9.47
CA ILE A 299 3.01 16.82 -9.30
C ILE A 299 3.88 17.29 -10.47
N ARG A 300 3.41 17.07 -11.72
CA ARG A 300 4.13 17.49 -12.92
C ARG A 300 4.36 19.00 -12.96
N GLY A 301 3.35 19.79 -12.58
CA GLY A 301 3.44 21.26 -12.54
C GLY A 301 4.40 21.77 -11.44
N ALA A 302 4.63 21.01 -10.38
CA ALA A 302 5.53 21.36 -9.29
C ALA A 302 6.99 20.97 -9.55
N LEU A 303 7.23 19.93 -10.39
CA LEU A 303 8.57 19.47 -10.73
C LEU A 303 9.33 20.51 -11.57
N ALA A 304 10.59 20.74 -11.24
CA ALA A 304 11.53 21.48 -12.09
C ALA A 304 11.79 20.72 -13.40
N PRO A 305 12.22 21.40 -14.50
CA PRO A 305 12.67 20.72 -15.70
C PRO A 305 13.70 19.63 -15.39
N GLY A 306 13.52 18.42 -15.94
CA GLY A 306 14.34 17.26 -15.62
C GLY A 306 14.11 16.64 -14.25
N GLY A 307 13.18 17.17 -13.44
CA GLY A 307 12.84 16.65 -12.13
C GLY A 307 12.16 15.30 -12.18
N SER A 308 12.20 14.57 -11.08
CA SER A 308 11.66 13.20 -10.97
C SER A 308 10.61 13.07 -9.88
N VAL A 309 9.64 12.17 -10.11
CA VAL A 309 8.73 11.67 -9.08
C VAL A 309 9.10 10.24 -8.71
N VAL A 310 9.03 9.92 -7.41
CA VAL A 310 9.21 8.58 -6.86
C VAL A 310 8.00 8.23 -5.99
N ILE A 311 7.27 7.21 -6.38
CA ILE A 311 6.04 6.76 -5.73
C ILE A 311 6.31 5.35 -5.20
N SER A 312 6.64 5.21 -3.91
CA SER A 312 6.83 3.88 -3.30
C SER A 312 5.48 3.35 -2.82
N GLU A 313 5.04 2.24 -3.41
CA GLU A 313 3.67 1.73 -3.22
C GLU A 313 3.61 0.21 -3.12
N CYS A 314 2.51 -0.27 -2.54
CA CYS A 314 2.06 -1.60 -2.89
C CYS A 314 1.60 -1.61 -4.35
N VAL A 315 2.11 -2.56 -5.12
CA VAL A 315 1.80 -2.73 -6.56
C VAL A 315 1.17 -4.09 -6.76
N ARG A 316 0.00 -4.11 -7.37
CA ARG A 316 -0.71 -5.35 -7.70
C ARG A 316 0.03 -6.11 -8.81
N PRO A 317 0.46 -7.37 -8.60
CA PRO A 317 1.24 -8.08 -9.64
C PRO A 317 0.45 -8.34 -10.91
N PHE A 318 -0.80 -8.77 -10.81
CA PHE A 318 -1.67 -9.08 -11.94
C PHE A 318 -3.04 -8.41 -11.80
N PRO A 319 -3.69 -8.02 -12.92
CA PRO A 319 -5.05 -7.47 -12.88
C PRO A 319 -6.01 -8.39 -12.11
N GLY A 320 -6.74 -7.83 -11.17
CA GLY A 320 -7.73 -8.56 -10.39
C GLY A 320 -7.18 -9.50 -9.30
N GLN A 321 -5.85 -9.64 -9.17
CA GLN A 321 -5.28 -10.41 -8.05
C GLN A 321 -5.52 -9.67 -6.73
N PRO A 322 -6.09 -10.33 -5.70
CA PRO A 322 -6.17 -9.73 -4.37
C PRO A 322 -4.77 -9.54 -3.77
N VAL A 323 -4.58 -8.42 -3.09
CA VAL A 323 -3.35 -8.12 -2.34
C VAL A 323 -3.71 -8.13 -0.87
N TYR A 324 -2.99 -8.90 -0.05
CA TYR A 324 -3.34 -9.11 1.37
C TYR A 324 -3.45 -7.80 2.18
N VAL A 325 -2.70 -6.78 1.82
CA VAL A 325 -2.75 -5.45 2.47
C VAL A 325 -4.11 -4.78 2.28
N GLU A 326 -4.81 -5.07 1.19
CA GLU A 326 -6.14 -4.53 0.89
C GLU A 326 -7.20 -4.95 1.93
N PHE A 327 -6.97 -6.04 2.67
CA PHE A 327 -7.86 -6.46 3.75
C PHE A 327 -8.15 -5.32 4.74
N VAL A 328 -7.13 -4.57 5.12
CA VAL A 328 -7.30 -3.41 6.02
C VAL A 328 -7.89 -2.22 5.27
N PHE A 329 -7.29 -1.86 4.13
CA PHE A 329 -7.59 -0.61 3.44
C PHE A 329 -8.94 -0.62 2.69
N ASN A 330 -9.49 -1.79 2.35
CA ASN A 330 -10.85 -1.92 1.81
C ASN A 330 -11.94 -1.39 2.76
N LEU A 331 -11.65 -1.19 4.03
CA LEU A 331 -12.56 -0.53 4.94
C LEU A 331 -12.64 0.99 4.73
N LEU A 332 -11.61 1.62 4.14
CA LEU A 332 -11.54 3.07 3.94
C LEU A 332 -12.25 3.53 2.68
N ARG A 333 -13.05 4.57 2.81
CA ARG A 333 -13.78 5.14 1.68
C ARG A 333 -12.85 5.66 0.58
N ALA A 334 -11.79 6.38 0.94
CA ALA A 334 -10.83 6.93 0.00
C ALA A 334 -10.13 5.85 -0.85
N PHE A 335 -9.94 4.65 -0.30
CA PHE A 335 -9.36 3.51 -1.02
C PHE A 335 -10.36 2.88 -2.00
N ARG A 336 -11.66 2.88 -1.69
CA ARG A 336 -12.69 2.20 -2.47
C ARG A 336 -13.30 3.03 -3.59
N GLU A 337 -13.34 4.36 -3.43
CA GLU A 337 -14.16 5.26 -4.26
C GLU A 337 -13.31 6.32 -4.99
N PRO A 338 -12.23 5.94 -5.72
CA PRO A 338 -11.52 6.90 -6.55
C PRO A 338 -12.26 7.14 -7.87
N VAL A 339 -11.89 8.21 -8.56
CA VAL A 339 -12.27 8.42 -9.95
C VAL A 339 -11.63 7.31 -10.80
N LEU A 340 -12.46 6.55 -11.51
CA LEU A 340 -12.01 5.46 -12.36
C LEU A 340 -11.70 5.97 -13.76
N VAL A 341 -10.62 5.44 -14.34
CA VAL A 341 -10.22 5.67 -15.73
C VAL A 341 -10.03 4.29 -16.37
N PRO A 342 -10.90 3.86 -17.29
CA PRO A 342 -10.93 2.49 -17.82
C PRO A 342 -9.57 2.00 -18.34
N GLU A 343 -8.77 2.89 -18.92
CA GLU A 343 -7.52 2.58 -19.58
C GLU A 343 -6.38 2.24 -18.59
N TRP A 344 -6.39 2.81 -17.38
CA TRP A 344 -5.28 2.63 -16.44
C TRP A 344 -5.67 2.60 -14.95
N ARG A 345 -6.90 2.96 -14.58
CA ARG A 345 -7.45 2.80 -13.22
C ARG A 345 -8.86 2.22 -13.28
N PRO A 346 -9.04 0.99 -13.81
CA PRO A 346 -10.37 0.39 -13.97
C PRO A 346 -11.05 0.04 -12.64
N ASN A 347 -10.29 -0.02 -11.54
CA ASN A 347 -10.76 -0.38 -10.21
C ASN A 347 -10.11 0.51 -9.15
N GLY A 348 -10.72 0.58 -7.96
CA GLY A 348 -10.06 1.12 -6.77
C GLY A 348 -8.90 0.25 -6.29
N GLY A 349 -8.22 0.70 -5.25
CA GLY A 349 -7.08 0.01 -4.67
C GLY A 349 -5.77 0.18 -5.44
N PHE A 350 -4.87 -0.80 -5.29
CA PHE A 350 -3.54 -0.75 -5.88
C PHE A 350 -3.54 -1.00 -7.39
N LEU A 351 -2.69 -0.29 -8.11
CA LEU A 351 -2.51 -0.41 -9.55
C LEU A 351 -1.46 -1.49 -9.87
N THR A 352 -1.56 -2.07 -11.09
CA THR A 352 -0.52 -2.96 -11.63
C THR A 352 0.65 -2.16 -12.21
N PRO A 353 1.81 -2.80 -12.53
CA PRO A 353 2.92 -2.13 -13.21
C PRO A 353 2.50 -1.44 -14.50
N GLU A 354 1.66 -2.10 -15.31
CA GLU A 354 1.16 -1.58 -16.57
C GLU A 354 0.23 -0.38 -16.35
N GLN A 355 -0.63 -0.45 -15.33
CA GLN A 355 -1.55 0.64 -14.98
C GLN A 355 -0.79 1.88 -14.49
N TRP A 356 0.23 1.72 -13.64
CA TRP A 356 1.11 2.83 -13.23
C TRP A 356 1.83 3.46 -14.42
N THR A 357 2.39 2.61 -15.29
CA THR A 357 3.08 3.10 -16.52
C THR A 357 2.12 3.88 -17.41
N ALA A 358 0.93 3.36 -17.65
CA ALA A 358 -0.09 4.02 -18.47
C ALA A 358 -0.57 5.33 -17.83
N ALA A 359 -0.84 5.35 -16.50
CA ALA A 359 -1.26 6.53 -15.77
C ALA A 359 -0.24 7.68 -15.87
N LEU A 360 1.04 7.37 -15.60
CA LEU A 360 2.11 8.37 -15.67
C LEU A 360 2.33 8.86 -17.09
N THR A 361 2.37 7.97 -18.08
CA THR A 361 2.55 8.34 -19.50
C THR A 361 1.40 9.20 -20.00
N ALA A 362 0.15 8.84 -19.68
CA ALA A 362 -1.03 9.61 -20.07
C ALA A 362 -1.03 11.03 -19.46
N ASN A 363 -0.38 11.21 -18.32
CA ASN A 363 -0.24 12.51 -17.66
C ASN A 363 1.08 13.25 -17.96
N GLY A 364 1.78 12.84 -19.05
CA GLY A 364 2.92 13.57 -19.60
C GLY A 364 4.26 13.34 -18.91
N PHE A 365 4.39 12.25 -18.15
CA PHE A 365 5.67 11.79 -17.62
C PHE A 365 6.40 10.89 -18.62
N THR A 366 7.72 10.85 -18.50
CA THR A 366 8.63 10.04 -19.32
C THR A 366 9.50 9.15 -18.43
N ASN A 367 10.24 8.22 -19.02
CA ASN A 367 11.21 7.35 -18.34
C ASN A 367 10.57 6.55 -17.18
N VAL A 368 9.33 6.11 -17.36
CA VAL A 368 8.60 5.37 -16.32
C VAL A 368 9.23 4.00 -16.11
N ARG A 369 9.57 3.66 -14.86
CA ARG A 369 10.08 2.35 -14.48
C ARG A 369 9.69 2.01 -13.04
N LEU A 370 9.66 0.73 -12.72
CA LEU A 370 9.46 0.22 -11.35
C LEU A 370 10.79 -0.32 -10.80
N VAL A 371 11.02 -0.12 -9.51
CA VAL A 371 12.23 -0.56 -8.78
C VAL A 371 11.81 -1.24 -7.48
N PRO A 372 11.95 -2.57 -7.34
CA PRO A 372 12.33 -3.52 -8.40
C PRO A 372 11.23 -3.68 -9.46
N ASP A 373 11.58 -4.32 -10.59
CA ASP A 373 10.64 -4.57 -11.68
C ASP A 373 9.68 -5.72 -11.35
N ILE A 374 8.51 -5.37 -10.84
CA ILE A 374 7.48 -6.37 -10.50
C ILE A 374 7.03 -7.19 -11.72
N ALA A 375 6.98 -6.60 -12.90
CA ALA A 375 6.58 -7.33 -14.10
C ALA A 375 7.54 -8.49 -14.43
N ALA A 376 8.83 -8.32 -14.12
CA ALA A 376 9.83 -9.39 -14.26
C ALA A 376 9.79 -10.42 -13.11
N ILE A 377 9.29 -10.03 -11.93
CA ILE A 377 9.32 -10.87 -10.71
C ILE A 377 8.05 -11.70 -10.57
N ARG A 378 6.89 -11.17 -10.93
CA ARG A 378 5.57 -11.68 -10.58
C ARG A 378 5.28 -13.13 -10.99
N ASP A 379 5.85 -13.60 -12.11
CA ASP A 379 5.63 -14.99 -12.56
C ASP A 379 6.28 -16.01 -11.63
N THR A 380 7.34 -15.63 -10.92
CA THR A 380 8.04 -16.49 -9.98
C THR A 380 7.68 -16.21 -8.52
N ASN A 381 7.25 -14.99 -8.22
CA ASN A 381 6.89 -14.54 -6.88
C ASN A 381 5.63 -13.66 -6.94
N PRO A 382 4.43 -14.25 -7.12
CA PRO A 382 3.18 -13.48 -7.26
C PRO A 382 2.75 -12.74 -5.98
N SER A 383 3.36 -13.05 -4.84
CA SER A 383 3.14 -12.32 -3.57
C SER A 383 4.11 -11.13 -3.41
N PHE A 384 4.99 -10.86 -4.37
CA PHE A 384 5.87 -9.69 -4.32
C PHE A 384 5.10 -8.44 -4.77
N VAL A 385 4.79 -7.56 -3.83
CA VAL A 385 3.80 -6.47 -4.03
C VAL A 385 4.36 -5.08 -3.73
N VAL A 386 5.67 -4.89 -3.59
CA VAL A 386 6.24 -3.58 -3.25
C VAL A 386 7.24 -3.10 -4.29
N ALA A 387 7.08 -1.86 -4.75
CA ALA A 387 8.05 -1.20 -5.63
C ALA A 387 7.99 0.32 -5.49
N ALA A 388 9.07 1.00 -5.86
CA ALA A 388 9.05 2.42 -6.17
C ALA A 388 8.83 2.60 -7.68
N ILE A 389 7.82 3.36 -8.05
CA ILE A 389 7.54 3.81 -9.40
C ILE A 389 8.27 5.12 -9.62
N VAL A 390 9.08 5.20 -10.65
CA VAL A 390 9.88 6.38 -11.01
C VAL A 390 9.44 6.91 -12.33
N ALA A 391 9.31 8.22 -12.43
CA ALA A 391 9.10 8.90 -13.69
C ALA A 391 9.74 10.30 -13.66
N SER A 392 9.97 10.90 -14.81
CA SER A 392 10.56 12.24 -14.93
C SER A 392 9.73 13.14 -15.86
N VAL A 393 9.92 14.44 -15.69
CA VAL A 393 9.44 15.45 -16.66
C VAL A 393 10.58 15.89 -17.60
N ALA A 394 10.22 16.38 -18.79
CA ALA A 394 11.18 16.86 -19.77
C ALA A 394 11.88 18.15 -19.30
#